data_55cb5d12952bc2af4238fa9783915145
#
_entry.id   55cb5d12952bc2af4238fa9783915145
#
_cell.length_a   1.000
_cell.length_b   1.000
_cell.length_c   1.000
_cell.angle_alpha   90.00
_cell.angle_beta   90.00
_cell.angle_gamma   90.00
#
_symmetry.space_group_name_H-M   'P 1'
#
loop_
_entity.id
_entity.type
_entity.pdbx_description
1 polymer ?
#
loop_
_entity_poly.entity_id
_entity_poly.type
_entity_poly.pdbx_seq_one_letter_code
_entity_poly.pdbx_strand_id
1 'polypeptide(L)'
;MRGIYENFCIIGALLSKQGDTWTIWNTNPEETGYWDPKSDTTTTPSTQYGEVVAVCVGRGLWAKIGWSGLTTNYKWAASDSDAIYNNYHAINIHGNGWQSTNHMFTTHSDILTGTIWEQLKNGKTADYDLYLPSKHELLDIHNNTCDGIHVDEQEKGESGHTFNKNLGKLLSLSTDDYWSSS
;
A
#
# COMPACT_ATOMS: atom_id res chain seq x y z
N MET A 1 0.46 -3.41 -16.88
CA MET A 1 1.90 -3.74 -16.95
C MET A 1 2.24 -4.73 -15.86
N ARG A 2 1.76 -5.96 -15.98
CA ARG A 2 1.77 -6.98 -14.92
C ARG A 2 2.97 -7.92 -14.94
N GLY A 3 3.68 -8.04 -16.02
CA GLY A 3 4.58 -9.18 -16.22
C GLY A 3 6.06 -8.99 -15.90
N ILE A 4 6.53 -7.78 -15.71
CA ILE A 4 7.98 -7.52 -15.61
C ILE A 4 8.41 -7.20 -14.16
N TYR A 5 7.50 -6.76 -13.31
CA TYR A 5 7.82 -6.26 -11.96
C TYR A 5 7.53 -7.24 -10.82
N GLU A 6 6.83 -8.34 -11.08
CA GLU A 6 6.45 -9.31 -10.04
C GLU A 6 7.64 -10.05 -9.41
N ASN A 7 8.80 -10.08 -10.07
CA ASN A 7 9.96 -10.85 -9.62
C ASN A 7 11.09 -10.01 -8.97
N PHE A 8 11.01 -8.67 -9.01
CA PHE A 8 12.08 -7.80 -8.54
C PHE A 8 11.54 -6.69 -7.65
N CYS A 9 11.08 -7.03 -6.46
CA CYS A 9 10.83 -6.01 -5.46
C CYS A 9 11.86 -6.13 -4.34
N ILE A 10 12.83 -5.23 -4.36
CA ILE A 10 13.69 -4.97 -3.21
C ILE A 10 12.96 -3.95 -2.37
N ILE A 11 12.70 -4.25 -1.10
CA ILE A 11 12.02 -3.34 -0.19
C ILE A 11 12.79 -2.03 -0.12
N GLY A 12 12.10 -0.91 -0.34
CA GLY A 12 12.70 0.41 -0.44
C GLY A 12 13.12 0.80 -1.87
N ALA A 13 13.00 -0.08 -2.86
CA ALA A 13 13.13 0.33 -4.25
C ALA A 13 12.08 1.39 -4.58
N LEU A 14 12.47 2.39 -5.37
CA LEU A 14 11.66 3.56 -5.68
C LEU A 14 11.23 3.54 -7.15
N LEU A 15 9.99 3.91 -7.39
CA LEU A 15 9.46 4.14 -8.74
C LEU A 15 9.30 5.64 -8.93
N SER A 16 10.04 6.20 -9.86
CA SER A 16 9.99 7.62 -10.21
C SER A 16 9.46 7.84 -11.61
N LYS A 17 8.83 9.01 -11.81
CA LYS A 17 8.32 9.47 -13.11
C LYS A 17 8.91 10.82 -13.45
N GLN A 18 9.47 10.93 -14.67
CA GLN A 18 9.93 12.19 -15.26
C GLN A 18 9.37 12.31 -16.69
N GLY A 19 8.41 13.18 -16.88
CA GLY A 19 7.63 13.20 -18.13
C GLY A 19 6.94 11.85 -18.35
N ASP A 20 7.20 11.21 -19.48
CA ASP A 20 6.66 9.88 -19.81
C ASP A 20 7.60 8.73 -19.44
N THR A 21 8.74 9.05 -18.81
CA THR A 21 9.75 8.04 -18.45
C THR A 21 9.53 7.57 -17.01
N TRP A 22 9.46 6.25 -16.85
CA TRP A 22 9.38 5.57 -15.56
C TRP A 22 10.71 4.90 -15.25
N THR A 23 11.21 5.09 -14.03
CA THR A 23 12.49 4.53 -13.58
C THR A 23 12.32 3.85 -12.23
N ILE A 24 12.76 2.59 -12.15
CA ILE A 24 12.94 1.89 -10.87
C ILE A 24 14.41 2.05 -10.46
N TRP A 25 14.65 2.49 -9.24
CA TRP A 25 15.97 2.75 -8.71
C TRP A 25 16.01 2.48 -7.20
N ASN A 26 17.08 2.86 -6.51
CA ASN A 26 17.30 2.59 -5.09
C ASN A 26 17.31 1.07 -4.78
N THR A 27 17.89 0.29 -5.68
CA THR A 27 17.94 -1.17 -5.57
C THR A 27 19.27 -1.68 -5.04
N ASN A 28 20.30 -0.81 -5.02
CA ASN A 28 21.64 -1.14 -4.56
C ASN A 28 22.11 -0.09 -3.54
N PRO A 29 22.51 -0.49 -2.32
CA PRO A 29 23.08 0.43 -1.32
C PRO A 29 24.33 1.21 -1.77
N GLU A 30 25.05 0.72 -2.76
CA GLU A 30 26.22 1.37 -3.34
C GLU A 30 25.88 2.38 -4.45
N GLU A 31 24.60 2.49 -4.79
CA GLU A 31 24.12 3.43 -5.81
C GLU A 31 24.29 4.89 -5.33
N THR A 32 24.77 5.75 -6.22
CA THR A 32 24.88 7.18 -5.90
C THR A 32 23.49 7.76 -5.61
N GLY A 33 23.35 8.39 -4.44
CA GLY A 33 22.09 8.94 -3.98
C GLY A 33 21.14 7.89 -3.38
N TYR A 34 21.67 6.71 -3.03
CA TYR A 34 20.88 5.69 -2.33
C TYR A 34 20.22 6.27 -1.09
N TRP A 35 18.95 6.00 -0.96
CA TRP A 35 18.12 6.35 0.18
C TRP A 35 17.87 5.09 1.02
N ASP A 36 18.29 5.10 2.27
CA ASP A 36 18.12 3.94 3.16
C ASP A 36 16.70 3.89 3.74
N PRO A 37 15.84 2.95 3.29
CA PRO A 37 14.46 2.80 3.78
C PRO A 37 14.39 2.38 5.24
N LYS A 38 15.46 1.79 5.78
CA LYS A 38 15.53 1.25 7.15
C LYS A 38 16.16 2.20 8.16
N SER A 39 16.69 3.32 7.72
CA SER A 39 17.29 4.30 8.60
C SER A 39 16.24 5.04 9.42
N ASP A 40 16.57 5.40 10.66
CA ASP A 40 15.74 6.23 11.54
C ASP A 40 15.90 7.72 11.25
N THR A 41 16.93 8.08 10.49
CA THR A 41 17.16 9.48 10.11
C THR A 41 16.06 9.94 9.16
N THR A 42 15.45 11.09 9.47
CA THR A 42 14.42 11.65 8.59
C THR A 42 15.07 12.20 7.34
N THR A 43 15.05 11.41 6.28
CA THR A 43 15.52 11.81 4.95
C THR A 43 14.45 11.52 3.91
N THR A 44 14.39 12.34 2.87
CA THR A 44 13.55 12.11 1.71
C THR A 44 14.41 11.58 0.56
N PRO A 45 13.85 10.70 -0.30
CA PRO A 45 14.56 10.28 -1.51
C PRO A 45 14.91 11.48 -2.40
N SER A 46 16.01 11.37 -3.12
CA SER A 46 16.36 12.37 -4.14
C SER A 46 15.36 12.32 -5.30
N THR A 47 15.30 13.41 -6.06
CA THR A 47 14.47 13.50 -7.27
C THR A 47 15.28 13.38 -8.56
N GLN A 48 16.44 12.75 -8.49
CA GLN A 48 17.36 12.63 -9.66
C GLN A 48 16.71 11.93 -10.88
N TYR A 49 15.72 11.09 -10.65
CA TYR A 49 14.95 10.40 -11.69
C TYR A 49 13.50 10.93 -11.82
N GLY A 50 13.25 12.14 -11.32
CA GLY A 50 11.92 12.75 -11.29
C GLY A 50 11.17 12.55 -9.98
N GLU A 51 9.87 12.76 -10.00
CA GLU A 51 8.99 12.59 -8.84
C GLU A 51 8.94 11.13 -8.41
N VAL A 52 9.15 10.86 -7.12
CA VAL A 52 8.97 9.51 -6.56
C VAL A 52 7.47 9.26 -6.38
N VAL A 53 6.93 8.32 -7.14
CA VAL A 53 5.49 8.03 -7.20
C VAL A 53 5.11 6.88 -6.28
N ALA A 54 5.97 5.87 -6.18
CA ALA A 54 5.71 4.70 -5.35
C ALA A 54 7.00 4.11 -4.79
N VAL A 55 6.85 3.34 -3.73
CA VAL A 55 7.94 2.59 -3.10
C VAL A 55 7.54 1.13 -2.93
N CYS A 56 8.49 0.21 -3.13
CA CYS A 56 8.30 -1.20 -2.88
C CYS A 56 8.28 -1.47 -1.36
N VAL A 57 7.19 -2.05 -0.88
CA VAL A 57 6.95 -2.34 0.55
C VAL A 57 6.86 -3.84 0.85
N GLY A 58 6.79 -4.66 -0.17
CA GLY A 58 6.72 -6.12 -0.06
C GLY A 58 6.95 -6.78 -1.41
N ARG A 59 6.91 -8.10 -1.47
CA ARG A 59 7.12 -8.85 -2.71
C ARG A 59 6.05 -8.53 -3.74
N GLY A 60 6.42 -7.80 -4.79
CA GLY A 60 5.51 -7.36 -5.84
C GLY A 60 4.50 -6.30 -5.39
N LEU A 61 4.67 -5.73 -4.20
CA LEU A 61 3.76 -4.77 -3.60
C LEU A 61 4.37 -3.38 -3.61
N TRP A 62 3.71 -2.44 -4.29
CA TRP A 62 4.11 -1.06 -4.41
C TRP A 62 3.10 -0.14 -3.72
N ALA A 63 3.56 0.64 -2.75
CA ALA A 63 2.75 1.66 -2.09
C ALA A 63 2.91 3.01 -2.79
N LYS A 64 1.77 3.63 -3.15
CA LYS A 64 1.76 4.97 -3.74
C LYS A 64 2.10 6.02 -2.69
N ILE A 65 3.04 6.91 -3.03
CA ILE A 65 3.45 8.02 -2.17
C ILE A 65 2.47 9.19 -2.34
N GLY A 66 2.26 9.93 -1.25
CA GLY A 66 1.48 11.16 -1.26
C GLY A 66 -0.03 10.96 -1.46
N TRP A 67 -0.55 9.77 -1.25
CA TRP A 67 -1.99 9.55 -1.28
C TRP A 67 -2.61 9.95 0.06
N SER A 68 -3.21 11.12 0.09
CA SER A 68 -3.86 11.69 1.29
C SER A 68 -5.13 10.95 1.72
N GLY A 69 -5.60 10.00 0.94
CA GLY A 69 -6.76 9.17 1.28
C GLY A 69 -6.58 8.33 2.56
N LEU A 70 -5.34 8.12 2.99
CA LEU A 70 -5.02 7.41 4.23
C LEU A 70 -5.28 8.25 5.50
N THR A 71 -5.47 9.54 5.38
CA THR A 71 -5.69 10.46 6.53
C THR A 71 -7.16 10.68 6.87
N THR A 72 -8.08 10.11 6.10
CA THR A 72 -9.52 10.27 6.29
C THR A 72 -10.15 8.93 6.62
N ASN A 73 -10.98 8.90 7.66
CA ASN A 73 -11.74 7.71 8.03
C ASN A 73 -12.86 7.45 7.02
N TYR A 74 -12.57 6.67 6.00
CA TYR A 74 -13.58 6.21 5.05
C TYR A 74 -14.32 5.00 5.60
N LYS A 75 -15.61 4.91 5.27
CA LYS A 75 -16.37 3.70 5.53
C LYS A 75 -15.88 2.58 4.62
N TRP A 76 -15.85 1.37 5.15
CA TRP A 76 -15.58 0.18 4.32
C TRP A 76 -16.82 -0.20 3.49
N ALA A 77 -18.02 -0.06 4.05
CA ALA A 77 -19.29 -0.28 3.36
C ALA A 77 -20.24 0.90 3.55
N ALA A 78 -21.09 1.18 2.57
CA ALA A 78 -22.05 2.29 2.61
C ALA A 78 -23.15 2.09 3.68
N SER A 79 -23.46 0.83 4.04
CA SER A 79 -24.37 0.49 5.11
C SER A 79 -23.79 -0.63 5.98
N ASP A 80 -24.13 -0.61 7.26
CA ASP A 80 -23.74 -1.63 8.24
C ASP A 80 -24.59 -2.90 8.12
N SER A 81 -25.15 -3.18 6.92
CA SER A 81 -26.01 -4.35 6.76
C SER A 81 -25.16 -5.62 6.79
N ASP A 82 -25.52 -6.54 7.68
CA ASP A 82 -24.88 -7.86 7.83
C ASP A 82 -24.83 -8.66 6.54
N ALA A 83 -25.76 -8.40 5.60
CA ALA A 83 -25.80 -9.06 4.31
C ALA A 83 -24.59 -8.71 3.43
N ILE A 84 -24.10 -7.46 3.49
CA ILE A 84 -22.88 -7.05 2.80
C ILE A 84 -21.68 -7.73 3.46
N TYR A 85 -21.60 -7.67 4.77
CA TYR A 85 -20.50 -8.25 5.54
C TYR A 85 -20.36 -9.75 5.30
N ASN A 86 -21.47 -10.48 5.34
CA ASN A 86 -21.48 -11.94 5.13
C ASN A 86 -21.13 -12.36 3.69
N ASN A 87 -21.48 -11.56 2.70
CA ASN A 87 -21.10 -11.83 1.31
C ASN A 87 -19.62 -11.57 1.03
N TYR A 88 -18.98 -10.70 1.79
CA TYR A 88 -17.55 -10.38 1.64
C TYR A 88 -16.63 -11.43 2.26
N HIS A 89 -17.03 -12.08 3.33
CA HIS A 89 -16.27 -13.19 3.89
C HIS A 89 -16.12 -14.38 2.92
N ALA A 90 -16.97 -14.45 1.90
CA ALA A 90 -16.84 -15.45 0.84
C ALA A 90 -15.73 -15.14 -0.17
N ILE A 91 -15.18 -13.91 -0.17
CA ILE A 91 -14.09 -13.49 -1.06
C ILE A 91 -12.75 -13.57 -0.32
N ASN A 92 -12.55 -14.61 0.41
CA ASN A 92 -11.28 -14.88 1.08
C ASN A 92 -10.24 -15.34 0.04
N ILE A 93 -9.94 -14.46 -0.93
CA ILE A 93 -8.82 -14.62 -1.84
C ILE A 93 -7.58 -14.18 -1.08
N HIS A 94 -7.06 -15.10 -0.27
CA HIS A 94 -5.87 -14.88 0.51
C HIS A 94 -4.75 -14.31 -0.35
N GLY A 95 -4.21 -13.17 0.07
CA GLY A 95 -2.99 -12.62 -0.49
C GLY A 95 -3.12 -11.83 -1.80
N ASN A 96 -4.33 -11.41 -2.21
CA ASN A 96 -4.48 -10.64 -3.46
C ASN A 96 -5.53 -9.52 -3.36
N GLY A 97 -5.11 -8.39 -2.77
CA GLY A 97 -5.96 -7.20 -2.64
C GLY A 97 -6.46 -6.64 -3.96
N TRP A 98 -5.66 -6.78 -5.03
CA TRP A 98 -6.04 -6.33 -6.36
C TRP A 98 -7.26 -7.10 -6.90
N GLN A 99 -7.29 -8.43 -6.77
CA GLN A 99 -8.44 -9.24 -7.20
C GLN A 99 -9.68 -8.91 -6.38
N SER A 100 -9.53 -8.78 -5.07
CA SER A 100 -10.62 -8.38 -4.16
C SER A 100 -11.18 -7.01 -4.55
N THR A 101 -10.32 -6.03 -4.80
CA THR A 101 -10.72 -4.69 -5.21
C THR A 101 -11.46 -4.70 -6.55
N ASN A 102 -10.96 -5.43 -7.55
CA ASN A 102 -11.64 -5.53 -8.84
C ASN A 102 -13.00 -6.24 -8.72
N HIS A 103 -13.11 -7.24 -7.87
CA HIS A 103 -14.39 -7.90 -7.61
C HIS A 103 -15.40 -6.91 -7.02
N MET A 104 -14.96 -6.07 -6.07
CA MET A 104 -15.80 -4.99 -5.53
C MET A 104 -16.31 -4.07 -6.62
N PHE A 105 -15.44 -3.63 -7.52
CA PHE A 105 -15.81 -2.70 -8.59
C PHE A 105 -16.77 -3.30 -9.62
N THR A 106 -16.71 -4.60 -9.86
CA THR A 106 -17.51 -5.28 -10.87
C THR A 106 -18.82 -5.83 -10.34
N THR A 107 -18.83 -6.37 -9.13
CA THR A 107 -19.97 -7.11 -8.57
C THR A 107 -20.82 -6.26 -7.65
N HIS A 108 -20.22 -5.26 -6.99
CA HIS A 108 -20.86 -4.46 -5.96
C HIS A 108 -20.80 -2.95 -6.25
N SER A 109 -20.87 -2.59 -7.52
CA SER A 109 -20.75 -1.19 -7.97
C SER A 109 -21.81 -0.25 -7.41
N ASP A 110 -22.93 -0.77 -6.95
CA ASP A 110 -24.06 -0.05 -6.35
C ASP A 110 -23.80 0.44 -4.93
N ILE A 111 -22.83 -0.14 -4.23
CA ILE A 111 -22.55 0.16 -2.81
C ILE A 111 -21.26 0.95 -2.59
N LEU A 112 -20.61 1.43 -3.64
CA LEU A 112 -19.31 2.07 -3.54
C LEU A 112 -19.37 3.50 -3.01
N THR A 113 -20.50 4.20 -3.16
CA THR A 113 -20.63 5.62 -2.85
C THR A 113 -20.38 5.91 -1.37
N GLY A 114 -19.47 6.86 -1.10
CA GLY A 114 -19.09 7.26 0.26
C GLY A 114 -18.14 6.29 0.96
N THR A 115 -17.56 5.34 0.26
CA THR A 115 -16.67 4.32 0.82
C THR A 115 -15.22 4.47 0.33
N ILE A 116 -14.31 3.70 0.96
CA ILE A 116 -12.92 3.60 0.50
C ILE A 116 -12.83 3.11 -0.97
N TRP A 117 -13.76 2.27 -1.41
CA TRP A 117 -13.81 1.73 -2.77
C TRP A 117 -14.04 2.82 -3.81
N GLU A 118 -14.91 3.78 -3.52
CA GLU A 118 -15.12 4.94 -4.39
C GLU A 118 -13.84 5.78 -4.52
N GLN A 119 -13.12 5.97 -3.42
CA GLN A 119 -11.87 6.71 -3.42
C GLN A 119 -10.79 6.01 -4.27
N LEU A 120 -10.68 4.68 -4.14
CA LEU A 120 -9.76 3.89 -4.97
C LEU A 120 -10.12 3.97 -6.44
N LYS A 121 -11.41 3.88 -6.77
CA LYS A 121 -11.90 3.98 -8.14
C LYS A 121 -11.62 5.36 -8.76
N ASN A 122 -11.84 6.42 -7.99
CA ASN A 122 -11.58 7.80 -8.40
C ASN A 122 -10.08 8.14 -8.47
N GLY A 123 -9.26 7.47 -7.68
CA GLY A 123 -7.80 7.62 -7.68
C GLY A 123 -7.09 6.89 -8.82
N LYS A 124 -7.81 6.09 -9.60
CA LYS A 124 -7.29 5.44 -10.80
C LYS A 124 -6.88 6.49 -11.85
N THR A 125 -5.73 6.29 -12.46
CA THR A 125 -5.25 7.11 -13.57
C THR A 125 -4.97 6.24 -14.81
N ALA A 126 -4.55 6.88 -15.92
CA ALA A 126 -4.10 6.14 -17.09
C ALA A 126 -2.80 5.35 -16.82
N ASP A 127 -2.03 5.77 -15.83
CA ASP A 127 -0.71 5.21 -15.53
C ASP A 127 -0.75 4.07 -14.53
N TYR A 128 -1.73 4.06 -13.58
CA TYR A 128 -1.82 3.05 -12.52
C TYR A 128 -3.24 2.84 -12.01
N ASP A 129 -3.47 1.63 -11.51
CA ASP A 129 -4.65 1.26 -10.73
C ASP A 129 -4.29 1.22 -9.25
N LEU A 130 -5.19 1.77 -8.41
CA LEU A 130 -5.11 1.64 -6.97
C LEU A 130 -5.96 0.46 -6.51
N TYR A 131 -5.52 -0.21 -5.46
CA TYR A 131 -6.30 -1.26 -4.82
C TYR A 131 -6.11 -1.26 -3.29
N LEU A 132 -7.09 -1.80 -2.59
CA LEU A 132 -7.01 -1.99 -1.16
C LEU A 132 -6.23 -3.29 -0.89
N PRO A 133 -5.14 -3.24 -0.11
CA PRO A 133 -4.36 -4.44 0.19
C PRO A 133 -5.20 -5.47 0.96
N SER A 134 -4.90 -6.73 0.77
CA SER A 134 -5.39 -7.80 1.63
C SER A 134 -4.77 -7.73 3.01
N LYS A 135 -5.34 -8.48 3.98
CA LYS A 135 -4.78 -8.58 5.34
C LYS A 135 -3.30 -9.00 5.31
N HIS A 136 -2.94 -9.99 4.49
CA HIS A 136 -1.56 -10.45 4.37
C HIS A 136 -0.62 -9.37 3.79
N GLU A 137 -1.07 -8.66 2.77
CA GLU A 137 -0.30 -7.55 2.20
C GLU A 137 -0.13 -6.41 3.22
N LEU A 138 -1.15 -6.12 4.05
CA LEU A 138 -1.04 -5.15 5.15
C LEU A 138 -0.04 -5.58 6.21
N LEU A 139 0.00 -6.87 6.57
CA LEU A 139 1.00 -7.41 7.48
C LEU A 139 2.41 -7.30 6.92
N ASP A 140 2.59 -7.56 5.63
CA ASP A 140 3.87 -7.36 4.95
C ASP A 140 4.29 -5.89 4.98
N ILE A 141 3.37 -4.95 4.69
CA ILE A 141 3.64 -3.51 4.79
C ILE A 141 4.07 -3.15 6.21
N HIS A 142 3.30 -3.58 7.21
CA HIS A 142 3.61 -3.34 8.62
C HIS A 142 5.01 -3.84 8.98
N ASN A 143 5.31 -5.11 8.71
CA ASN A 143 6.56 -5.75 9.07
C ASN A 143 7.79 -5.13 8.38
N ASN A 144 7.60 -4.52 7.20
CA ASN A 144 8.67 -3.88 6.46
C ASN A 144 8.85 -2.39 6.76
N THR A 145 7.86 -1.75 7.39
CA THR A 145 7.86 -0.30 7.63
C THR A 145 7.94 0.09 9.10
N CYS A 146 7.66 -0.84 9.99
CA CYS A 146 7.59 -0.63 11.43
C CYS A 146 8.88 -1.02 12.13
N ASP A 147 9.21 -0.30 13.21
CA ASP A 147 10.18 -0.71 14.22
C ASP A 147 9.51 -1.62 15.23
N GLY A 148 9.96 -2.84 15.36
CA GLY A 148 9.44 -3.72 16.38
C GLY A 148 9.38 -5.17 15.98
N ILE A 149 8.57 -5.92 16.73
CA ILE A 149 8.39 -7.35 16.54
C ILE A 149 7.55 -7.57 15.28
N HIS A 150 7.95 -8.50 14.44
CA HIS A 150 7.11 -8.96 13.34
C HIS A 150 5.81 -9.53 13.93
N VAL A 151 4.67 -8.97 13.48
CA VAL A 151 3.36 -9.51 13.83
C VAL A 151 2.97 -10.59 12.84
N ASP A 152 2.44 -11.67 13.38
CA ASP A 152 1.75 -12.69 12.60
C ASP A 152 0.22 -12.46 12.65
N GLU A 153 -0.54 -13.29 11.94
CA GLU A 153 -2.00 -13.16 11.88
C GLU A 153 -2.72 -13.31 13.23
N GLN A 154 -2.04 -13.81 14.25
CA GLN A 154 -2.64 -14.16 15.54
C GLN A 154 -2.36 -13.10 16.60
N GLU A 155 -1.33 -12.29 16.41
CA GLU A 155 -0.97 -11.25 17.37
C GLU A 155 -1.83 -10.00 17.15
N LYS A 156 -2.75 -9.77 18.05
CA LYS A 156 -3.51 -8.51 18.11
C LYS A 156 -2.62 -7.44 18.72
N GLY A 157 -2.27 -6.46 17.89
CA GLY A 157 -1.79 -5.13 18.26
C GLY A 157 -1.14 -4.99 19.62
N GLU A 158 0.14 -5.37 19.75
CA GLU A 158 0.90 -4.92 20.90
C GLU A 158 1.18 -3.43 20.75
N SER A 159 0.91 -2.69 21.83
CA SER A 159 1.28 -1.28 21.93
C SER A 159 2.81 -1.15 21.88
N GLY A 160 3.34 -0.35 20.98
CA GLY A 160 4.78 -0.08 20.90
C GLY A 160 5.36 -0.11 19.48
N HIS A 161 4.53 -0.39 18.50
CA HIS A 161 4.94 -0.32 17.09
C HIS A 161 5.03 1.14 16.65
N THR A 162 6.16 1.53 16.11
CA THR A 162 6.37 2.90 15.61
C THR A 162 6.88 2.84 14.18
N PHE A 163 6.34 3.70 13.32
CA PHE A 163 6.79 3.83 11.94
C PHE A 163 7.93 4.85 11.82
N ASN A 164 8.98 4.68 12.62
CA ASN A 164 10.12 5.60 12.70
C ASN A 164 11.09 5.46 11.53
N LYS A 165 11.08 4.33 10.82
CA LYS A 165 11.93 4.12 9.66
C LYS A 165 11.56 5.07 8.52
N ASN A 166 12.54 5.41 7.71
CA ASN A 166 12.35 6.28 6.54
C ASN A 166 11.21 5.80 5.64
N LEU A 167 11.06 4.49 5.46
CA LEU A 167 10.00 3.91 4.64
C LEU A 167 8.60 4.21 5.21
N GLY A 168 8.40 4.03 6.51
CA GLY A 168 7.13 4.35 7.17
C GLY A 168 6.82 5.85 7.14
N LYS A 169 7.84 6.69 7.34
CA LYS A 169 7.72 8.16 7.25
C LYS A 169 7.38 8.63 5.84
N LEU A 170 8.02 8.04 4.81
CA LEU A 170 7.75 8.37 3.42
C LEU A 170 6.30 8.09 3.04
N LEU A 171 5.71 7.04 3.59
CA LEU A 171 4.32 6.66 3.39
C LEU A 171 3.35 7.36 4.33
N SER A 172 3.84 8.15 5.29
CA SER A 172 3.03 8.79 6.33
C SER A 172 2.17 7.79 7.11
N LEU A 173 2.72 6.60 7.39
CA LEU A 173 2.02 5.59 8.18
C LEU A 173 1.92 6.03 9.64
N SER A 174 0.80 5.68 10.26
CA SER A 174 0.49 5.93 11.66
C SER A 174 0.13 4.62 12.37
N THR A 175 -0.07 4.69 13.67
CA THR A 175 -0.53 3.55 14.48
C THR A 175 -2.05 3.35 14.43
N ASP A 176 -2.73 3.99 13.49
CA ASP A 176 -4.17 3.87 13.29
C ASP A 176 -4.56 2.52 12.67
N ASP A 177 -5.84 2.21 12.74
CA ASP A 177 -6.40 1.04 12.07
C ASP A 177 -6.46 1.24 10.55
N TYR A 178 -6.10 0.20 9.80
CA TYR A 178 -6.14 0.19 8.35
C TYR A 178 -7.14 -0.84 7.83
N TRP A 179 -7.94 -0.43 6.84
CA TRP A 179 -8.84 -1.34 6.15
C TRP A 179 -8.09 -2.33 5.26
N SER A 180 -8.54 -3.57 5.25
CA SER A 180 -8.11 -4.59 4.30
C SER A 180 -9.24 -4.95 3.33
N SER A 181 -8.87 -5.55 2.19
CA SER A 181 -9.82 -6.07 1.20
C SER A 181 -10.32 -7.49 1.50
N SER A 182 -9.82 -8.10 2.57
CA SER A 182 -10.19 -9.47 3.00
C SER A 182 -10.29 -9.56 4.50
#